data_7568152d7da21189753c6de0c1557e2c
#
_entry.id   7568152d7da21189753c6de0c1557e2c
#
_cell.length_a   1.000
_cell.length_b   1.000
_cell.length_c   1.000
_cell.angle_alpha   90.00
_cell.angle_beta   90.00
_cell.angle_gamma   90.00
#
_symmetry.space_group_name_H-M   'P 1'
#
loop_
_entity.id
_entity.type
_entity.pdbx_description
1 polymer ?
#
loop_
_entity_poly.entity_id
_entity_poly.type
_entity_poly.pdbx_seq_one_letter_code
_entity_poly.pdbx_strand_id
1 'polypeptide(L)'
;MAEKQINPILKQVLELGPTLVFFAIYMWIKDDDFTVGGIVYSGFIVAALVFVPILLVAMGALWALTGRLSRMQIFTAFMVIFFGGLTAYFNDERFFKMKTSIVYGFLAALLAIGLVQGRSYLKLVMEEFFPMEDEGWTILTRRLTAMFAALAVANEIIWRTQSTELWVKLETFAFPACLTLFLWAQIVGLQKYMIEEPDQTED
;
A
#
# COMPACT_ATOMS: atom_id res chain seq x y z
N MET A 1 15.94 -8.98 22.85
CA MET A 1 16.27 -7.60 23.28
C MET A 1 14.99 -7.00 23.81
N ALA A 2 14.99 -6.45 25.03
CA ALA A 2 13.80 -5.88 25.65
C ALA A 2 13.28 -4.69 24.85
N GLU A 3 11.98 -4.63 24.66
CA GLU A 3 11.28 -3.49 24.03
C GLU A 3 11.48 -2.27 24.92
N LYS A 4 12.15 -1.26 24.37
CA LYS A 4 12.29 0.02 25.05
C LYS A 4 10.92 0.71 24.95
N GLN A 5 10.16 0.73 26.04
CA GLN A 5 8.87 1.43 26.08
C GLN A 5 9.11 2.93 25.87
N ILE A 6 8.58 3.45 24.79
CA ILE A 6 8.53 4.88 24.54
C ILE A 6 7.15 5.43 24.91
N ASN A 7 7.09 6.73 25.15
CA ASN A 7 5.82 7.42 25.41
C ASN A 7 4.85 7.14 24.25
N PRO A 8 3.63 6.61 24.52
CA PRO A 8 2.65 6.28 23.49
C PRO A 8 2.29 7.45 22.59
N ILE A 9 2.26 8.68 23.13
CA ILE A 9 2.00 9.91 22.36
C ILE A 9 3.13 10.15 21.36
N LEU A 10 4.40 9.98 21.78
CA LEU A 10 5.55 10.17 20.89
C LEU A 10 5.53 9.14 19.75
N LYS A 11 5.15 7.90 20.05
CA LYS A 11 4.99 6.86 19.03
C LYS A 11 3.94 7.26 18.00
N GLN A 12 2.76 7.69 18.44
CA GLN A 12 1.69 8.15 17.55
C GLN A 12 2.12 9.36 16.72
N VAL A 13 2.83 10.33 17.31
CA VAL A 13 3.34 11.51 16.58
C VAL A 13 4.33 11.09 15.49
N LEU A 14 5.21 10.12 15.75
CA LEU A 14 6.15 9.63 14.74
C LEU A 14 5.47 8.79 13.63
N GLU A 15 4.39 8.10 13.95
CA GLU A 15 3.64 7.29 12.98
C GLU A 15 2.69 8.11 12.12
N LEU A 16 1.95 9.06 12.71
CA LEU A 16 0.94 9.87 12.01
C LEU A 16 1.47 11.23 11.54
N GLY A 17 2.52 11.75 12.22
CA GLY A 17 3.10 13.05 11.92
C GLY A 17 3.49 13.25 10.46
N PRO A 18 4.21 12.33 9.82
CA PRO A 18 4.55 12.43 8.40
C PRO A 18 3.34 12.65 7.50
N THR A 19 2.23 11.94 7.76
CA THR A 19 1.00 12.06 6.99
C THR A 19 0.35 13.43 7.18
N LEU A 20 0.32 13.95 8.41
CA LEU A 20 -0.21 15.29 8.70
C LEU A 20 0.64 16.39 8.04
N VAL A 21 1.96 16.24 8.08
CA VAL A 21 2.89 17.17 7.41
C VAL A 21 2.70 17.13 5.89
N PHE A 22 2.51 15.93 5.31
CA PHE A 22 2.18 15.79 3.89
C PHE A 22 0.92 16.57 3.51
N PHE A 23 -0.17 16.39 4.26
CA PHE A 23 -1.42 17.13 3.99
C PHE A 23 -1.26 18.63 4.14
N ALA A 24 -0.52 19.10 5.15
CA ALA A 24 -0.24 20.51 5.33
C ALA A 24 0.54 21.10 4.15
N ILE A 25 1.61 20.44 3.73
CA ILE A 25 2.41 20.86 2.56
C ILE A 25 1.55 20.80 1.29
N TYR A 26 0.83 19.71 1.07
CA TYR A 26 -0.03 19.55 -0.09
C TYR A 26 -1.08 20.64 -0.20
N MET A 27 -1.79 20.96 0.90
CA MET A 27 -2.79 22.03 0.89
C MET A 27 -2.18 23.40 0.58
N TRP A 28 -0.91 23.60 0.92
CA TRP A 28 -0.23 24.86 0.67
C TRP A 28 0.21 25.02 -0.79
N ILE A 29 0.68 23.94 -1.42
CA ILE A 29 1.29 23.99 -2.76
C ILE A 29 0.47 23.29 -3.85
N LYS A 30 -0.74 22.83 -3.57
CA LYS A 30 -1.55 22.00 -4.49
C LYS A 30 -1.87 22.68 -5.84
N ASP A 31 -1.96 24.00 -5.84
CA ASP A 31 -2.30 24.81 -7.01
C ASP A 31 -1.04 25.38 -7.70
N ASP A 32 0.16 25.08 -7.21
CA ASP A 32 1.43 25.55 -7.76
C ASP A 32 2.06 24.50 -8.67
N ASP A 33 2.75 24.98 -9.71
CA ASP A 33 3.59 24.18 -10.59
C ASP A 33 5.06 24.51 -10.37
N PHE A 34 5.88 23.49 -10.25
CA PHE A 34 7.32 23.61 -9.98
C PHE A 34 8.13 23.12 -11.17
N THR A 35 8.98 23.99 -11.72
CA THR A 35 9.88 23.60 -12.83
C THR A 35 11.26 23.24 -12.29
N VAL A 36 11.64 21.97 -12.46
CA VAL A 36 12.97 21.48 -12.08
C VAL A 36 13.61 20.80 -13.31
N GLY A 37 14.76 21.30 -13.76
CA GLY A 37 15.46 20.74 -14.91
C GLY A 37 14.70 20.82 -16.23
N GLY A 38 13.77 21.79 -16.38
CA GLY A 38 12.93 21.94 -17.58
C GLY A 38 11.68 21.05 -17.59
N ILE A 39 11.43 20.28 -16.51
CA ILE A 39 10.23 19.46 -16.33
C ILE A 39 9.32 20.15 -15.32
N VAL A 40 8.03 20.27 -15.64
CA VAL A 40 7.02 20.85 -14.77
C VAL A 40 6.43 19.74 -13.89
N TYR A 41 6.48 19.91 -12.58
CA TYR A 41 5.89 19.02 -11.58
C TYR A 41 4.73 19.70 -10.88
N SER A 42 3.58 19.06 -10.80
CA SER A 42 2.46 19.56 -10.01
C SER A 42 2.78 19.57 -8.52
N GLY A 43 2.15 20.48 -7.75
CA GLY A 43 2.32 20.56 -6.29
C GLY A 43 2.05 19.25 -5.57
N PHE A 44 1.15 18.39 -6.07
CA PHE A 44 0.94 17.06 -5.53
C PHE A 44 2.21 16.18 -5.62
N ILE A 45 2.88 16.18 -6.77
CA ILE A 45 4.10 15.37 -6.98
C ILE A 45 5.22 15.90 -6.07
N VAL A 46 5.36 17.23 -5.96
CA VAL A 46 6.35 17.84 -5.07
C VAL A 46 6.07 17.51 -3.60
N ALA A 47 4.80 17.59 -3.16
CA ALA A 47 4.41 17.18 -1.81
C ALA A 47 4.73 15.70 -1.55
N ALA A 48 4.44 14.82 -2.51
CA ALA A 48 4.76 13.40 -2.40
C ALA A 48 6.25 13.12 -2.33
N LEU A 49 7.09 13.85 -3.10
CA LEU A 49 8.54 13.74 -3.04
C LEU A 49 9.11 14.21 -1.69
N VAL A 50 8.57 15.28 -1.12
CA VAL A 50 8.98 15.79 0.19
C VAL A 50 8.50 14.85 1.32
N PHE A 51 7.36 14.18 1.14
CA PHE A 51 6.84 13.20 2.11
C PHE A 51 7.79 12.02 2.33
N VAL A 52 8.42 11.50 1.27
CA VAL A 52 9.33 10.33 1.37
C VAL A 52 10.44 10.55 2.40
N PRO A 53 11.29 11.61 2.33
CA PRO A 53 12.33 11.83 3.33
C PRO A 53 11.76 12.10 4.73
N ILE A 54 10.63 12.77 4.86
CA ILE A 54 9.99 13.01 6.16
C ILE A 54 9.58 11.68 6.80
N LEU A 55 8.96 10.79 6.04
CA LEU A 55 8.60 9.45 6.50
C LEU A 55 9.83 8.65 6.93
N LEU A 56 10.89 8.67 6.12
CA LEU A 56 12.12 7.94 6.43
C LEU A 56 12.80 8.46 7.70
N VAL A 57 12.82 9.77 7.92
CA VAL A 57 13.35 10.38 9.15
C VAL A 57 12.51 9.95 10.35
N ALA A 58 11.19 10.01 10.25
CA ALA A 58 10.28 9.59 11.33
C ALA A 58 10.46 8.09 11.67
N MET A 59 10.58 7.24 10.65
CA MET A 59 10.84 5.81 10.84
C MET A 59 12.22 5.54 11.43
N GLY A 60 13.26 6.26 10.98
CA GLY A 60 14.59 6.19 11.54
C GLY A 60 14.63 6.59 13.03
N ALA A 61 13.90 7.67 13.38
CA ALA A 61 13.73 8.08 14.77
C ALA A 61 12.99 7.03 15.60
N LEU A 62 11.91 6.45 15.05
CA LEU A 62 11.17 5.38 15.71
C LEU A 62 12.05 4.15 15.94
N TRP A 63 12.82 3.75 14.93
CA TRP A 63 13.79 2.65 15.07
C TRP A 63 14.87 2.94 16.12
N ALA A 64 15.44 4.13 16.12
CA ALA A 64 16.45 4.53 17.11
C ALA A 64 15.90 4.52 18.56
N LEU A 65 14.64 4.85 18.73
CA LEU A 65 13.98 4.90 20.04
C LEU A 65 13.49 3.53 20.53
N THR A 66 12.96 2.68 19.63
CA THR A 66 12.34 1.38 19.98
C THR A 66 13.27 0.19 19.77
N GLY A 67 14.31 0.35 18.94
CA GLY A 67 15.23 -0.71 18.54
C GLY A 67 14.66 -1.67 17.47
N ARG A 68 13.41 -1.49 17.03
CA ARG A 68 12.76 -2.30 16.01
C ARG A 68 11.69 -1.52 15.26
N LEU A 69 11.42 -1.94 14.03
CA LEU A 69 10.27 -1.51 13.24
C LEU A 69 9.32 -2.69 13.06
N SER A 70 8.02 -2.42 13.00
CA SER A 70 7.05 -3.46 12.64
C SER A 70 7.21 -3.82 11.16
N ARG A 71 6.85 -5.07 10.80
CA ARG A 71 6.89 -5.53 9.41
C ARG A 71 6.02 -4.66 8.51
N MET A 72 4.89 -4.20 9.03
CA MET A 72 3.97 -3.30 8.34
C MET A 72 4.61 -1.93 8.05
N GLN A 73 5.36 -1.36 9.01
CA GLN A 73 6.07 -0.09 8.80
C GLN A 73 7.14 -0.21 7.72
N ILE A 74 7.92 -1.29 7.71
CA ILE A 74 8.93 -1.55 6.67
C ILE A 74 8.27 -1.68 5.30
N PHE A 75 7.17 -2.44 5.20
CA PHE A 75 6.42 -2.59 3.98
C PHE A 75 5.85 -1.25 3.48
N THR A 76 5.29 -0.44 4.38
CA THR A 76 4.77 0.90 4.05
C THR A 76 5.88 1.81 3.52
N ALA A 77 7.05 1.83 4.17
CA ALA A 77 8.18 2.64 3.70
C ALA A 77 8.64 2.21 2.31
N PHE A 78 8.78 0.90 2.09
CA PHE A 78 9.13 0.36 0.78
C PHE A 78 8.12 0.78 -0.29
N MET A 79 6.82 0.66 -0.02
CA MET A 79 5.77 1.06 -0.95
C MET A 79 5.80 2.56 -1.25
N VAL A 80 5.97 3.40 -0.24
CA VAL A 80 6.04 4.86 -0.41
C VAL A 80 7.27 5.27 -1.24
N ILE A 81 8.43 4.68 -0.99
CA ILE A 81 9.65 4.96 -1.77
C ILE A 81 9.45 4.49 -3.22
N PHE A 82 8.94 3.28 -3.41
CA PHE A 82 8.76 2.70 -4.73
C PHE A 82 7.76 3.52 -5.56
N PHE A 83 6.56 3.77 -5.04
CA PHE A 83 5.53 4.51 -5.78
C PHE A 83 5.81 6.00 -5.86
N GLY A 84 6.39 6.60 -4.84
CA GLY A 84 6.83 7.99 -4.87
C GLY A 84 7.91 8.23 -5.92
N GLY A 85 8.93 7.36 -5.97
CA GLY A 85 9.97 7.39 -6.98
C GLY A 85 9.42 7.18 -8.40
N LEU A 86 8.50 6.23 -8.55
CA LEU A 86 7.82 5.97 -9.81
C LEU A 86 7.02 7.18 -10.31
N THR A 87 6.27 7.82 -9.41
CA THR A 87 5.47 9.02 -9.71
C THR A 87 6.35 10.18 -10.16
N ALA A 88 7.52 10.36 -9.52
CA ALA A 88 8.46 11.40 -9.89
C ALA A 88 9.16 11.16 -11.24
N TYR A 89 9.48 9.90 -11.54
CA TYR A 89 10.18 9.52 -12.75
C TYR A 89 9.31 9.66 -14.02
N PHE A 90 8.02 9.36 -13.87
CA PHE A 90 7.13 9.25 -15.02
C PHE A 90 6.13 10.42 -15.18
N ASN A 91 6.42 11.59 -14.87
CA ASN A 91 5.56 12.79 -14.95
C ASN A 91 4.83 13.00 -16.30
N ASP A 92 4.17 11.94 -16.83
CA ASP A 92 3.45 11.90 -18.12
C ASP A 92 2.00 11.42 -17.91
N GLU A 93 1.03 11.99 -18.63
CA GLU A 93 -0.39 11.59 -18.59
C GLU A 93 -0.61 10.11 -18.94
N ARG A 94 0.18 9.56 -19.86
CA ARG A 94 0.13 8.13 -20.22
C ARG A 94 0.54 7.27 -19.01
N PHE A 95 1.53 7.73 -18.28
CA PHE A 95 1.97 7.05 -17.07
C PHE A 95 0.91 7.06 -15.99
N PHE A 96 0.13 8.13 -15.87
CA PHE A 96 -0.99 8.18 -14.93
C PHE A 96 -1.99 7.02 -15.16
N LYS A 97 -2.25 6.67 -16.42
CA LYS A 97 -3.10 5.52 -16.78
C LYS A 97 -2.41 4.18 -16.58
N MET A 98 -1.11 4.09 -16.82
CA MET A 98 -0.29 2.89 -16.61
C MET A 98 -0.03 2.62 -15.12
N LYS A 99 -0.05 3.65 -14.28
CA LYS A 99 0.22 3.57 -12.83
C LYS A 99 -0.57 2.42 -12.20
N THR A 100 -1.84 2.32 -12.49
CA THR A 100 -2.74 1.29 -11.95
C THR A 100 -2.31 -0.12 -12.37
N SER A 101 -1.92 -0.33 -13.65
CA SER A 101 -1.36 -1.61 -14.11
C SER A 101 -0.06 -1.95 -13.40
N ILE A 102 0.82 -0.96 -13.21
CA ILE A 102 2.12 -1.16 -12.55
C ILE A 102 1.90 -1.53 -11.08
N VAL A 103 0.99 -0.83 -10.38
CA VAL A 103 0.68 -1.10 -8.96
C VAL A 103 0.15 -2.53 -8.79
N TYR A 104 -0.91 -2.88 -9.51
CA TYR A 104 -1.51 -4.21 -9.39
C TYR A 104 -0.57 -5.30 -9.90
N GLY A 105 0.17 -5.06 -10.99
CA GLY A 105 1.17 -6.00 -11.52
C GLY A 105 2.30 -6.23 -10.53
N PHE A 106 2.79 -5.18 -9.87
CA PHE A 106 3.81 -5.28 -8.84
C PHE A 106 3.31 -6.09 -7.62
N LEU A 107 2.09 -5.80 -7.13
CA LEU A 107 1.50 -6.54 -6.01
C LEU A 107 1.29 -8.02 -6.37
N ALA A 108 0.79 -8.30 -7.58
CA ALA A 108 0.65 -9.67 -8.07
C ALA A 108 2.01 -10.39 -8.13
N ALA A 109 3.04 -9.75 -8.68
CA ALA A 109 4.38 -10.31 -8.77
C ALA A 109 5.00 -10.57 -7.40
N LEU A 110 4.87 -9.61 -6.47
CA LEU A 110 5.35 -9.74 -5.09
C LEU A 110 4.74 -10.96 -4.39
N LEU A 111 3.41 -11.09 -4.45
CA LEU A 111 2.71 -12.21 -3.84
C LEU A 111 3.03 -13.53 -4.55
N ALA A 112 3.15 -13.54 -5.88
CA ALA A 112 3.54 -14.72 -6.65
C ALA A 112 4.95 -15.21 -6.29
N ILE A 113 5.91 -14.31 -6.11
CA ILE A 113 7.28 -14.65 -5.67
C ILE A 113 7.21 -15.33 -4.29
N GLY A 114 6.42 -14.80 -3.35
CA GLY A 114 6.21 -15.42 -2.05
C GLY A 114 5.67 -16.85 -2.18
N LEU A 115 4.64 -17.05 -3.02
CA LEU A 115 4.05 -18.38 -3.26
C LEU A 115 5.04 -19.37 -3.87
N VAL A 116 5.88 -18.94 -4.82
CA VAL A 116 6.93 -19.79 -5.41
C VAL A 116 7.97 -20.19 -4.36
N GLN A 117 8.24 -19.33 -3.40
CA GLN A 117 9.15 -19.63 -2.28
C GLN A 117 8.47 -20.43 -1.14
N GLY A 118 7.21 -20.84 -1.31
CA GLY A 118 6.44 -21.55 -0.29
C GLY A 118 6.08 -20.67 0.94
N ARG A 119 6.04 -19.37 0.77
CA ARG A 119 5.75 -18.40 1.84
C ARG A 119 4.61 -17.47 1.43
N SER A 120 3.74 -17.15 2.38
CA SER A 120 2.74 -16.10 2.19
C SER A 120 3.32 -14.76 2.67
N TYR A 121 3.68 -13.88 1.72
CA TYR A 121 4.10 -12.52 2.08
C TYR A 121 2.93 -11.70 2.63
N LEU A 122 1.70 -12.03 2.23
CA LEU A 122 0.50 -11.43 2.80
C LEU A 122 0.39 -11.72 4.30
N LYS A 123 0.64 -12.98 4.72
CA LYS A 123 0.69 -13.37 6.13
C LYS A 123 1.71 -12.52 6.88
N LEU A 124 2.94 -12.37 6.37
CA LEU A 124 4.00 -11.62 7.03
C LEU A 124 3.62 -10.18 7.39
N VAL A 125 2.71 -9.57 6.59
CA VAL A 125 2.27 -8.19 6.76
C VAL A 125 1.02 -8.10 7.62
N MET A 126 0.10 -9.07 7.51
CA MET A 126 -1.26 -8.96 8.04
C MET A 126 -1.60 -9.95 9.16
N GLU A 127 -0.68 -10.85 9.57
CA GLU A 127 -0.93 -11.84 10.61
C GLU A 127 -1.33 -11.22 11.97
N GLU A 128 -0.89 -9.97 12.24
CA GLU A 128 -1.25 -9.23 13.45
C GLU A 128 -2.73 -8.77 13.48
N PHE A 129 -3.36 -8.69 12.30
CA PHE A 129 -4.73 -8.19 12.15
C PHE A 129 -5.75 -9.30 11.92
N PHE A 130 -5.31 -10.43 11.34
CA PHE A 130 -6.17 -11.55 10.99
C PHE A 130 -5.52 -12.86 11.42
N PRO A 131 -5.88 -13.38 12.60
CA PRO A 131 -5.40 -14.69 13.02
C PRO A 131 -6.03 -15.78 12.15
N MET A 132 -5.21 -16.40 11.30
CA MET A 132 -5.64 -17.42 10.33
C MET A 132 -4.58 -18.51 10.20
N GLU A 133 -5.01 -19.74 9.95
CA GLU A 133 -4.13 -20.87 9.68
C GLU A 133 -3.29 -20.67 8.40
N ASP A 134 -2.15 -21.33 8.32
CA ASP A 134 -1.22 -21.23 7.17
C ASP A 134 -1.86 -21.63 5.85
N GLU A 135 -2.77 -22.61 5.87
CA GLU A 135 -3.53 -23.02 4.70
C GLU A 135 -4.44 -21.90 4.20
N GLY A 136 -5.16 -21.24 5.10
CA GLY A 136 -6.02 -20.10 4.79
C GLY A 136 -5.22 -18.94 4.17
N TRP A 137 -4.05 -18.62 4.74
CA TRP A 137 -3.14 -17.62 4.19
C TRP A 137 -2.65 -17.96 2.79
N THR A 138 -2.32 -19.21 2.54
CA THR A 138 -1.86 -19.67 1.22
C THR A 138 -2.97 -19.54 0.17
N ILE A 139 -4.19 -19.95 0.51
CA ILE A 139 -5.36 -19.84 -0.37
C ILE A 139 -5.67 -18.37 -0.68
N LEU A 140 -5.72 -17.51 0.35
CA LEU A 140 -5.98 -16.08 0.20
C LEU A 140 -4.92 -15.41 -0.68
N THR A 141 -3.63 -15.70 -0.43
CA THR A 141 -2.53 -15.14 -1.21
C THR A 141 -2.61 -15.55 -2.67
N ARG A 142 -2.92 -16.82 -2.98
CA ARG A 142 -3.07 -17.29 -4.35
C ARG A 142 -4.22 -16.59 -5.08
N ARG A 143 -5.38 -16.47 -4.43
CA ARG A 143 -6.56 -15.82 -4.99
C ARG A 143 -6.33 -14.32 -5.18
N LEU A 144 -5.69 -13.66 -4.23
CA LEU A 144 -5.39 -12.23 -4.31
C LEU A 144 -4.34 -11.93 -5.39
N THR A 145 -3.34 -12.81 -5.54
CA THR A 145 -2.39 -12.74 -6.67
C THR A 145 -3.09 -12.79 -8.02
N ALA A 146 -4.01 -13.73 -8.20
CA ALA A 146 -4.79 -13.83 -9.43
C ALA A 146 -5.68 -12.60 -9.66
N MET A 147 -6.30 -12.07 -8.59
CA MET A 147 -7.12 -10.87 -8.64
C MET A 147 -6.32 -9.64 -9.07
N PHE A 148 -5.18 -9.40 -8.47
CA PHE A 148 -4.30 -8.28 -8.85
C PHE A 148 -3.77 -8.43 -10.27
N ALA A 149 -3.38 -9.62 -10.69
CA ALA A 149 -2.98 -9.88 -12.08
C ALA A 149 -4.13 -9.57 -13.06
N ALA A 150 -5.35 -10.00 -12.75
CA ALA A 150 -6.53 -9.73 -13.56
C ALA A 150 -6.84 -8.23 -13.65
N LEU A 151 -6.75 -7.47 -12.53
CA LEU A 151 -6.94 -6.03 -12.51
C LEU A 151 -5.85 -5.29 -13.29
N ALA A 152 -4.60 -5.72 -13.21
CA ALA A 152 -3.51 -5.14 -13.99
C ALA A 152 -3.74 -5.32 -15.50
N VAL A 153 -4.10 -6.52 -15.93
CA VAL A 153 -4.42 -6.81 -17.35
C VAL A 153 -5.67 -6.06 -17.79
N ALA A 154 -6.72 -6.04 -16.97
CA ALA A 154 -7.96 -5.32 -17.27
C ALA A 154 -7.70 -3.82 -17.46
N ASN A 155 -6.94 -3.19 -16.56
CA ASN A 155 -6.56 -1.79 -16.69
C ASN A 155 -5.79 -1.54 -18.00
N GLU A 156 -4.82 -2.41 -18.32
CA GLU A 156 -4.00 -2.29 -19.54
C GLU A 156 -4.86 -2.35 -20.80
N ILE A 157 -5.85 -3.23 -20.85
CA ILE A 157 -6.80 -3.31 -21.96
C ILE A 157 -7.69 -2.07 -22.00
N ILE A 158 -8.27 -1.66 -20.88
CA ILE A 158 -9.24 -0.58 -20.82
C ILE A 158 -8.61 0.74 -21.25
N TRP A 159 -7.47 1.15 -20.68
CA TRP A 159 -6.88 2.44 -21.01
C TRP A 159 -6.36 2.52 -22.46
N ARG A 160 -6.06 1.38 -23.09
CA ARG A 160 -5.62 1.32 -24.51
C ARG A 160 -6.79 1.29 -25.51
N THR A 161 -7.94 0.77 -25.10
CA THR A 161 -9.06 0.50 -26.02
C THR A 161 -10.26 1.40 -25.81
N GLN A 162 -10.39 2.01 -24.62
CA GLN A 162 -11.55 2.80 -24.24
C GLN A 162 -11.21 4.30 -24.12
N SER A 163 -12.26 5.14 -24.08
CA SER A 163 -12.09 6.57 -23.84
C SER A 163 -11.54 6.85 -22.43
N THR A 164 -10.82 7.98 -22.29
CA THR A 164 -10.31 8.42 -20.97
C THR A 164 -11.42 8.58 -19.96
N GLU A 165 -12.60 9.05 -20.36
CA GLU A 165 -13.75 9.22 -19.48
C GLU A 165 -14.26 7.87 -18.93
N LEU A 166 -14.36 6.86 -19.79
CA LEU A 166 -14.78 5.52 -19.35
C LEU A 166 -13.72 4.88 -18.47
N TRP A 167 -12.44 5.03 -18.80
CA TRP A 167 -11.32 4.56 -18.01
C TRP A 167 -11.37 5.17 -16.58
N VAL A 168 -11.53 6.51 -16.46
CA VAL A 168 -11.65 7.17 -15.13
C VAL A 168 -12.80 6.61 -14.32
N LYS A 169 -13.98 6.40 -14.92
CA LYS A 169 -15.14 5.84 -14.22
C LYS A 169 -14.87 4.42 -13.71
N LEU A 170 -14.26 3.57 -14.54
CA LEU A 170 -13.94 2.20 -14.17
C LEU A 170 -12.84 2.12 -13.10
N GLU A 171 -11.78 2.91 -13.24
CA GLU A 171 -10.68 2.96 -12.27
C GLU A 171 -11.15 3.50 -10.92
N THR A 172 -11.98 4.54 -10.92
CA THR A 172 -12.45 5.19 -9.68
C THR A 172 -13.50 4.37 -8.94
N PHE A 173 -14.40 3.69 -9.65
CA PHE A 173 -15.55 3.02 -9.03
C PHE A 173 -15.53 1.50 -9.20
N ALA A 174 -15.30 0.99 -10.40
CA ALA A 174 -15.45 -0.44 -10.66
C ALA A 174 -14.31 -1.25 -10.05
N PHE A 175 -13.05 -0.81 -10.14
CA PHE A 175 -11.92 -1.54 -9.59
C PHE A 175 -11.97 -1.62 -8.05
N PRO A 176 -12.18 -0.51 -7.31
CA PRO A 176 -12.34 -0.57 -5.87
C PRO A 176 -13.55 -1.41 -5.45
N ALA A 177 -14.69 -1.28 -6.13
CA ALA A 177 -15.87 -2.08 -5.84
C ALA A 177 -15.62 -3.58 -6.07
N CYS A 178 -14.98 -3.94 -7.18
CA CYS A 178 -14.61 -5.31 -7.50
C CYS A 178 -13.66 -5.91 -6.45
N LEU A 179 -12.63 -5.14 -6.05
CA LEU A 179 -11.69 -5.56 -5.01
C LEU A 179 -12.38 -5.72 -3.65
N THR A 180 -13.24 -4.78 -3.27
CA THR A 180 -14.00 -4.83 -2.01
C THR A 180 -14.92 -6.04 -1.96
N LEU A 181 -15.70 -6.28 -3.02
CA LEU A 181 -16.57 -7.46 -3.11
C LEU A 181 -15.77 -8.76 -3.09
N PHE A 182 -14.64 -8.79 -3.79
CA PHE A 182 -13.74 -9.93 -3.77
C PHE A 182 -13.21 -10.21 -2.36
N LEU A 183 -12.69 -9.19 -1.66
CA LEU A 183 -12.19 -9.34 -0.29
C LEU A 183 -13.29 -9.79 0.67
N TRP A 184 -14.49 -9.21 0.56
CA TRP A 184 -15.63 -9.64 1.34
C TRP A 184 -15.95 -11.13 1.12
N ALA A 185 -16.01 -11.57 -0.15
CA ALA A 185 -16.22 -12.98 -0.48
C ALA A 185 -15.11 -13.89 0.07
N GLN A 186 -13.85 -13.42 0.10
CA GLN A 186 -12.74 -14.17 0.71
C GLN A 186 -12.90 -14.29 2.22
N ILE A 187 -13.25 -13.21 2.92
CA ILE A 187 -13.48 -13.24 4.38
C ILE A 187 -14.55 -14.27 4.72
N VAL A 188 -15.70 -14.24 4.02
CA VAL A 188 -16.78 -15.22 4.23
C VAL A 188 -16.33 -16.66 3.87
N GLY A 189 -15.62 -16.83 2.75
CA GLY A 189 -15.21 -18.16 2.28
C GLY A 189 -14.05 -18.79 3.05
N LEU A 190 -13.31 -18.01 3.83
CA LEU A 190 -12.15 -18.45 4.61
C LEU A 190 -12.41 -18.46 6.12
N GLN A 191 -13.63 -18.20 6.57
CA GLN A 191 -13.99 -18.23 7.99
C GLN A 191 -13.57 -19.53 8.70
N LYS A 192 -13.64 -20.66 8.02
CA LYS A 192 -13.25 -21.96 8.56
C LYS A 192 -11.75 -22.10 8.88
N TYR A 193 -10.92 -21.20 8.38
CA TYR A 193 -9.49 -21.13 8.65
C TYR A 193 -9.12 -20.04 9.66
N MET A 194 -10.09 -19.29 10.17
CA MET A 194 -9.83 -18.29 11.21
C MET A 194 -9.59 -19.00 12.55
N ILE A 195 -8.57 -18.54 13.27
CA ILE A 195 -8.27 -19.01 14.62
C ILE A 195 -9.13 -18.18 15.57
N GLU A 196 -10.05 -18.82 16.28
CA GLU A 196 -10.80 -18.15 17.35
C GLU A 196 -9.82 -17.79 18.48
N GLU A 197 -9.74 -16.52 18.84
CA GLU A 197 -9.06 -16.14 20.08
C GLU A 197 -9.82 -16.80 21.25
N PRO A 198 -9.13 -17.46 22.19
CA PRO A 198 -9.79 -17.98 23.40
C PRO A 198 -10.46 -16.80 24.11
N ASP A 199 -11.75 -16.97 24.37
CA ASP A 199 -12.60 -16.00 25.06
C ASP A 199 -11.95 -15.61 26.40
N GLN A 200 -11.47 -14.36 26.53
CA GLN A 200 -10.87 -13.83 27.76
C GLN A 200 -11.93 -13.48 28.82
N THR A 201 -13.04 -14.18 28.82
CA THR A 201 -14.09 -14.01 29.80
C THR A 201 -14.21 -15.25 30.69
N GLU A 202 -13.16 -15.54 31.47
CA GLU A 202 -13.27 -16.30 32.72
C GLU A 202 -12.06 -15.95 33.59
N ASP A 203 -12.15 -14.83 34.34
CA ASP A 203 -11.64 -14.70 35.71
C ASP A 203 -12.31 -13.50 36.43
#